data_e51e71ddd770e816cc5ccb3bdb500e0a
#
_entry.id   e51e71ddd770e816cc5ccb3bdb500e0a
#
_cell.length_a   1.000
_cell.length_b   1.000
_cell.length_c   1.000
_cell.angle_alpha   90.00
_cell.angle_beta   90.00
_cell.angle_gamma   90.00
#
_symmetry.space_group_name_H-M   'P 1'
#
loop_
_entity.id
_entity.type
_entity.pdbx_description
1 polymer ?
#
loop_
_entity_poly.entity_id
_entity_poly.type
_entity_poly.pdbx_seq_one_letter_code
_entity_poly.pdbx_strand_id
1 'polypeptide(L)'
;LPILIDVAIITFGEEVLLHTPYTPVNELRKAGVGRFHAAGSTPMGTALKMVKGMIEDKDTTPSHIYRPAVVLVSDGAPTDNWEQPMDAFIHNGRSAKCQRFAVAIGSDANRDILRRFCGGDDTLFCAEGASDIVDAFSQISMSVSTRAASSNPSRMATPSDASFDSNTAQDEDDDDLYI
;
A
#
# COMPACT_ATOMS: atom_id res chain seq x y z
N LEU A 1 -19.36 -11.60 -4.30
CA LEU A 1 -18.49 -12.20 -3.27
C LEU A 1 -17.82 -11.07 -2.49
N PRO A 2 -17.76 -11.14 -1.16
CA PRO A 2 -17.04 -10.14 -0.40
C PRO A 2 -15.56 -10.17 -0.79
N ILE A 3 -14.96 -8.99 -0.98
CA ILE A 3 -13.52 -8.86 -1.22
C ILE A 3 -12.83 -9.22 0.09
N LEU A 4 -12.03 -10.28 0.07
CA LEU A 4 -11.19 -10.67 1.21
C LEU A 4 -9.83 -9.99 1.02
N ILE A 5 -9.46 -9.16 1.98
CA ILE A 5 -8.15 -8.50 2.03
C ILE A 5 -7.42 -9.04 3.25
N ASP A 6 -6.24 -9.59 3.00
CA ASP A 6 -5.29 -9.97 4.04
C ASP A 6 -4.23 -8.88 4.18
N VAL A 7 -3.85 -8.59 5.42
CA VAL A 7 -2.86 -7.58 5.76
C VAL A 7 -1.71 -8.24 6.52
N ALA A 8 -0.49 -7.91 6.13
CA ALA A 8 0.70 -8.20 6.92
C ALA A 8 1.36 -6.88 7.33
N ILE A 9 1.96 -6.85 8.53
CA ILE A 9 2.63 -5.66 9.05
C ILE A 9 4.05 -6.03 9.43
N ILE A 10 4.99 -5.30 8.86
CA ILE A 10 6.41 -5.38 9.19
C ILE A 10 6.81 -4.08 9.85
N THR A 11 7.39 -4.19 11.03
CA THR A 11 7.98 -3.05 11.73
C THR A 11 9.48 -3.05 11.56
N PHE A 12 10.07 -1.87 11.44
CA PHE A 12 11.52 -1.70 11.37
C PHE A 12 11.96 -0.50 12.21
N GLY A 13 13.02 -0.69 12.96
CA GLY A 13 13.57 0.23 13.93
C GLY A 13 14.87 -0.36 14.48
N GLU A 14 14.95 -0.68 15.77
CA GLU A 14 16.09 -1.44 16.32
C GLU A 14 16.23 -2.81 15.64
N GLU A 15 15.09 -3.43 15.33
CA GLU A 15 15.01 -4.71 14.63
C GLU A 15 13.97 -4.61 13.50
N VAL A 16 14.08 -5.52 12.53
CA VAL A 16 13.06 -5.72 11.50
C VAL A 16 12.28 -6.97 11.85
N LEU A 17 10.99 -6.81 12.11
CA LEU A 17 10.11 -7.88 12.59
C LEU A 17 8.86 -8.01 11.73
N LEU A 18 8.46 -9.24 11.47
CA LEU A 18 7.09 -9.53 11.00
C LEU A 18 6.15 -9.43 12.21
N HIS A 19 5.65 -8.22 12.45
CA HIS A 19 4.77 -7.93 13.59
C HIS A 19 3.43 -8.65 13.46
N THR A 20 2.86 -8.62 12.26
CA THR A 20 1.58 -9.30 11.96
C THR A 20 1.74 -10.08 10.67
N PRO A 21 1.64 -11.41 10.68
CA PRO A 21 1.61 -12.20 9.46
C PRO A 21 0.33 -11.90 8.66
N TYR A 22 0.23 -12.39 7.42
CA TYR A 22 -1.00 -12.22 6.64
C TYR A 22 -2.22 -12.67 7.43
N THR A 23 -3.08 -11.72 7.72
CA THR A 23 -4.28 -11.89 8.54
C THR A 23 -5.46 -11.18 7.86
N PRO A 24 -6.62 -11.83 7.78
CA PRO A 24 -7.82 -11.19 7.24
C PRO A 24 -8.15 -9.88 7.96
N VAL A 25 -8.44 -8.82 7.20
CA VAL A 25 -8.70 -7.48 7.75
C VAL A 25 -9.85 -7.46 8.76
N ASN A 26 -10.85 -8.30 8.59
CA ASN A 26 -11.97 -8.43 9.52
C ASN A 26 -11.57 -9.03 10.87
N GLU A 27 -10.54 -9.87 10.91
CA GLU A 27 -9.96 -10.40 12.14
C GLU A 27 -9.12 -9.33 12.85
N LEU A 28 -8.29 -8.60 12.09
CA LEU A 28 -7.52 -7.48 12.63
C LEU A 28 -8.42 -6.38 13.22
N ARG A 29 -9.57 -6.11 12.60
CA ARG A 29 -10.56 -5.16 13.16
C ARG A 29 -11.12 -5.56 14.52
N LYS A 30 -11.23 -6.86 14.78
CA LYS A 30 -11.74 -7.39 16.04
C LYS A 30 -10.65 -7.46 17.12
N ALA A 31 -9.48 -7.94 16.73
CA ALA A 31 -8.36 -8.17 17.65
C ALA A 31 -7.55 -6.89 17.94
N GLY A 32 -7.55 -5.92 16.98
CA GLY A 32 -6.61 -4.80 16.96
C GLY A 32 -5.25 -5.23 16.43
N VAL A 33 -4.44 -4.25 16.05
CA VAL A 33 -3.08 -4.48 15.52
C VAL A 33 -1.98 -4.40 16.58
N GLY A 34 -2.34 -4.17 17.84
CA GLY A 34 -1.36 -3.98 18.92
C GLY A 34 -0.70 -2.59 18.90
N ARG A 35 0.33 -2.43 19.71
CA ARG A 35 1.10 -1.19 19.80
C ARG A 35 2.40 -1.32 19.03
N PHE A 36 2.73 -0.27 18.29
CA PHE A 36 4.04 -0.12 17.66
C PHE A 36 4.93 0.74 18.56
N HIS A 37 6.20 0.36 18.65
CA HIS A 37 7.23 1.17 19.30
C HIS A 37 8.10 1.78 18.22
N ALA A 38 8.04 3.10 18.10
CA ALA A 38 8.95 3.85 17.25
C ALA A 38 10.25 4.10 18.05
N ALA A 39 11.29 3.38 17.72
CA ALA A 39 12.60 3.53 18.36
C ALA A 39 13.71 3.03 17.44
N GLY A 40 14.91 3.57 17.63
CA GLY A 40 16.13 3.11 17.00
C GLY A 40 16.37 3.69 15.61
N SER A 41 17.03 2.90 14.79
CA SER A 41 17.45 3.24 13.43
C SER A 41 16.33 3.04 12.40
N THR A 42 16.65 3.30 11.13
CA THR A 42 15.71 3.10 10.00
C THR A 42 16.27 2.06 9.01
N PRO A 43 16.28 0.75 9.35
CA PRO A 43 16.84 -0.31 8.52
C PRO A 43 15.90 -0.66 7.35
N MET A 44 15.67 0.30 6.47
CA MET A 44 14.73 0.22 5.35
C MET A 44 15.13 -0.88 4.35
N GLY A 45 16.42 -1.03 4.05
CA GLY A 45 16.91 -2.05 3.13
C GLY A 45 16.63 -3.46 3.64
N THR A 46 16.81 -3.69 4.94
CA THR A 46 16.51 -4.97 5.58
C THR A 46 15.00 -5.24 5.57
N ALA A 47 14.17 -4.22 5.84
CA ALA A 47 12.72 -4.35 5.75
C ALA A 47 12.26 -4.70 4.32
N LEU A 48 12.80 -4.03 3.31
CA LEU A 48 12.48 -4.30 1.89
C LEU A 48 12.88 -5.72 1.47
N LYS A 49 14.00 -6.25 1.96
CA LYS A 49 14.38 -7.65 1.73
C LYS A 49 13.35 -8.61 2.32
N MET A 50 12.88 -8.35 3.53
CA MET A 50 11.88 -9.20 4.20
C MET A 50 10.56 -9.19 3.43
N VAL A 51 10.03 -8.02 3.08
CA VAL A 51 8.79 -7.90 2.30
C VAL A 51 8.93 -8.58 0.94
N LYS A 52 10.07 -8.35 0.25
CA LYS A 52 10.33 -9.01 -1.03
C LYS A 52 10.34 -10.53 -0.89
N GLY A 53 11.01 -11.07 0.12
CA GLY A 53 11.03 -12.50 0.40
C GLY A 53 9.63 -13.08 0.57
N MET A 54 8.75 -12.41 1.32
CA MET A 54 7.36 -12.83 1.49
C MET A 54 6.55 -12.82 0.18
N ILE A 55 6.76 -11.81 -0.68
CA ILE A 55 6.05 -11.68 -1.96
C ILE A 55 6.54 -12.70 -2.99
N GLU A 56 7.84 -12.99 -3.02
CA GLU A 56 8.42 -13.98 -3.95
C GLU A 56 8.07 -15.41 -3.56
N ASP A 57 7.88 -15.68 -2.28
CA ASP A 57 7.48 -16.99 -1.78
C ASP A 57 6.01 -17.26 -2.12
N LYS A 58 5.78 -18.30 -2.94
CA LYS A 58 4.44 -18.67 -3.41
C LYS A 58 3.59 -19.38 -2.36
N ASP A 59 4.22 -19.93 -1.33
CA ASP A 59 3.50 -20.54 -0.21
C ASP A 59 2.95 -19.46 0.71
N THR A 60 3.72 -18.39 0.92
CA THR A 60 3.31 -17.22 1.71
C THR A 60 2.39 -16.29 0.92
N THR A 61 2.70 -16.04 -0.36
CA THR A 61 1.92 -15.16 -1.25
C THR A 61 1.56 -15.93 -2.53
N PRO A 62 0.43 -16.63 -2.58
CA PRO A 62 0.04 -17.47 -3.71
C PRO A 62 -0.06 -16.71 -5.04
N SER A 63 0.24 -17.38 -6.15
CA SER A 63 0.30 -16.74 -7.48
C SER A 63 -1.08 -16.40 -8.06
N HIS A 64 -2.13 -17.02 -7.55
CA HIS A 64 -3.51 -16.86 -8.04
C HIS A 64 -4.27 -15.72 -7.36
N ILE A 65 -3.66 -15.06 -6.38
CA ILE A 65 -4.25 -13.87 -5.73
C ILE A 65 -3.91 -12.60 -6.52
N TYR A 66 -4.62 -11.53 -6.20
CA TYR A 66 -4.33 -10.21 -6.74
C TYR A 66 -2.92 -9.75 -6.33
N ARG A 67 -2.30 -8.93 -7.19
CA ARG A 67 -0.98 -8.36 -6.88
C ARG A 67 -1.03 -7.59 -5.58
N PRO A 68 -0.09 -7.82 -4.66
CA PRO A 68 -0.06 -7.11 -3.39
C PRO A 68 0.05 -5.59 -3.58
N ALA A 69 -0.51 -4.84 -2.65
CA ALA A 69 -0.20 -3.45 -2.43
C ALA A 69 0.78 -3.34 -1.25
N VAL A 70 1.82 -2.56 -1.42
CA VAL A 70 2.85 -2.35 -0.38
C VAL A 70 2.87 -0.88 -0.01
N VAL A 71 2.73 -0.60 1.28
CA VAL A 71 2.77 0.75 1.83
C VAL A 71 4.01 0.89 2.69
N LEU A 72 4.92 1.77 2.29
CA LEU A 72 6.13 2.09 3.05
C LEU A 72 5.88 3.37 3.86
N VAL A 73 5.93 3.27 5.18
CA VAL A 73 5.74 4.41 6.08
C VAL A 73 7.06 4.70 6.78
N SER A 74 7.54 5.93 6.71
CA SER A 74 8.80 6.30 7.35
C SER A 74 8.80 7.77 7.76
N ASP A 75 9.43 8.05 8.90
CA ASP A 75 9.66 9.37 9.47
C ASP A 75 11.12 9.84 9.37
N GLY A 76 12.00 9.04 8.78
CA GLY A 76 13.43 9.34 8.70
C GLY A 76 14.10 8.88 7.41
N ALA A 77 15.40 9.12 7.35
CA ALA A 77 16.25 8.60 6.29
C ALA A 77 16.72 7.18 6.63
N PRO A 78 16.90 6.29 5.62
CA PRO A 78 17.45 4.96 5.85
C PRO A 78 18.84 5.02 6.49
N THR A 79 19.11 4.08 7.40
CA THR A 79 20.38 3.97 8.12
C THR A 79 21.21 2.75 7.73
N ASP A 80 20.63 1.85 6.93
CA ASP A 80 21.31 0.66 6.41
C ASP A 80 21.59 0.77 4.91
N ASN A 81 22.13 -0.29 4.32
CA ASN A 81 22.36 -0.39 2.88
C ASN A 81 21.02 -0.68 2.17
N TRP A 82 20.28 0.36 1.82
CA TRP A 82 18.92 0.31 1.27
C TRP A 82 18.83 0.35 -0.25
N GLU A 83 19.84 0.90 -0.95
CA GLU A 83 19.78 1.17 -2.38
C GLU A 83 19.60 -0.09 -3.21
N GLN A 84 20.44 -1.08 -2.98
CA GLN A 84 20.37 -2.36 -3.70
C GLN A 84 19.09 -3.15 -3.39
N PRO A 85 18.64 -3.29 -2.12
CA PRO A 85 17.35 -3.89 -1.82
C PRO A 85 16.17 -3.16 -2.46
N MET A 86 16.20 -1.83 -2.51
CA MET A 86 15.16 -1.03 -3.15
C MET A 86 15.12 -1.29 -4.66
N ASP A 87 16.26 -1.27 -5.34
CA ASP A 87 16.32 -1.56 -6.77
C ASP A 87 15.85 -2.98 -7.08
N ALA A 88 16.26 -3.95 -6.29
CA ALA A 88 15.80 -5.31 -6.43
C ALA A 88 14.28 -5.44 -6.21
N PHE A 89 13.72 -4.67 -5.26
CA PHE A 89 12.28 -4.66 -4.99
C PHE A 89 11.48 -4.07 -6.17
N ILE A 90 11.96 -2.95 -6.70
CA ILE A 90 11.26 -2.18 -7.74
C ILE A 90 11.33 -2.86 -9.12
N HIS A 91 12.46 -3.51 -9.43
CA HIS A 91 12.72 -3.95 -10.79
C HIS A 91 12.70 -5.47 -10.99
N ASN A 92 12.81 -6.27 -9.92
CA ASN A 92 13.01 -7.70 -10.06
C ASN A 92 11.87 -8.53 -9.45
N GLY A 93 11.42 -9.54 -10.19
CA GLY A 93 10.51 -10.58 -9.70
C GLY A 93 9.07 -10.13 -9.54
N ARG A 94 8.38 -10.74 -8.58
CA ARG A 94 6.96 -10.48 -8.31
C ARG A 94 6.76 -9.13 -7.61
N SER A 95 7.71 -8.72 -6.78
CA SER A 95 7.66 -7.44 -6.07
C SER A 95 7.65 -6.25 -7.03
N ALA A 96 8.31 -6.34 -8.19
CA ALA A 96 8.28 -5.30 -9.22
C ALA A 96 6.87 -5.03 -9.77
N LYS A 97 5.95 -5.98 -9.63
CA LYS A 97 4.56 -5.89 -10.11
C LYS A 97 3.58 -5.42 -9.03
N CYS A 98 4.05 -5.20 -7.80
CA CYS A 98 3.21 -4.71 -6.71
C CYS A 98 2.83 -3.25 -6.93
N GLN A 99 1.63 -2.88 -6.46
CA GLN A 99 1.28 -1.49 -6.29
C GLN A 99 2.04 -0.96 -5.07
N ARG A 100 2.68 0.20 -5.19
CA ARG A 100 3.50 0.76 -4.13
C ARG A 100 2.98 2.13 -3.75
N PHE A 101 2.86 2.36 -2.45
CA PHE A 101 2.52 3.62 -1.83
C PHE A 101 3.58 3.97 -0.80
N ALA A 102 3.77 5.25 -0.54
CA ALA A 102 4.63 5.70 0.54
C ALA A 102 3.94 6.78 1.36
N VAL A 103 4.21 6.78 2.66
CA VAL A 103 3.76 7.82 3.59
C VAL A 103 4.99 8.40 4.29
N ALA A 104 5.27 9.66 4.00
CA ALA A 104 6.32 10.45 4.64
C ALA A 104 5.75 11.12 5.89
N ILE A 105 6.28 10.81 7.07
CA ILE A 105 5.81 11.38 8.33
C ILE A 105 6.79 12.46 8.81
N GLY A 106 6.29 13.67 8.97
CA GLY A 106 7.07 14.80 9.45
C GLY A 106 8.09 15.36 8.45
N SER A 107 8.91 16.28 8.92
CA SER A 107 9.89 17.00 8.09
C SER A 107 11.16 16.20 7.81
N ASP A 108 11.48 15.24 8.66
CA ASP A 108 12.74 14.48 8.61
C ASP A 108 12.68 13.27 7.68
N ALA A 109 11.48 12.90 7.21
CA ALA A 109 11.28 11.85 6.23
C ALA A 109 11.98 12.20 4.90
N ASN A 110 12.76 11.26 4.38
CA ASN A 110 13.41 11.44 3.08
C ASN A 110 12.42 11.18 1.94
N ARG A 111 11.76 12.25 1.48
CA ARG A 111 10.71 12.18 0.45
C ARG A 111 11.23 11.69 -0.91
N ASP A 112 12.48 11.94 -1.25
CA ASP A 112 13.05 11.49 -2.53
C ASP A 112 13.22 9.97 -2.57
N ILE A 113 13.68 9.39 -1.47
CA ILE A 113 13.78 7.93 -1.34
C ILE A 113 12.38 7.29 -1.38
N LEU A 114 11.42 7.86 -0.65
CA LEU A 114 10.04 7.37 -0.62
C LEU A 114 9.37 7.51 -2.00
N ARG A 115 9.58 8.62 -2.71
CA ARG A 115 9.12 8.83 -4.09
C ARG A 115 9.70 7.78 -5.04
N ARG A 116 10.99 7.46 -4.90
CA ARG A 116 11.63 6.40 -5.68
C ARG A 116 10.98 5.04 -5.43
N PHE A 117 10.65 4.73 -4.18
CA PHE A 117 9.97 3.48 -3.83
C PHE A 117 8.58 3.39 -4.48
N CYS A 118 7.73 4.39 -4.32
CA CYS A 118 6.35 4.33 -4.81
C CYS A 118 6.20 4.67 -6.30
N GLY A 119 7.19 5.29 -6.92
CA GLY A 119 7.24 5.53 -8.36
C GLY A 119 6.69 6.89 -8.80
N GLY A 120 6.35 7.79 -7.89
CA GLY A 120 5.91 9.15 -8.20
C GLY A 120 5.16 9.84 -7.08
N ASP A 121 4.75 11.08 -7.33
CA ASP A 121 4.05 11.91 -6.34
C ASP A 121 2.60 11.48 -6.13
N ASP A 122 1.96 10.87 -7.12
CA ASP A 122 0.55 10.41 -7.02
C ASP A 122 0.34 9.30 -5.98
N THR A 123 1.40 8.61 -5.60
CA THR A 123 1.39 7.51 -4.62
C THR A 123 2.23 7.80 -3.37
N LEU A 124 2.74 9.05 -3.26
CA LEU A 124 3.45 9.57 -2.10
C LEU A 124 2.53 10.48 -1.30
N PHE A 125 2.30 10.13 -0.05
CA PHE A 125 1.52 10.93 0.90
C PHE A 125 2.46 11.57 1.92
N CYS A 126 2.17 12.80 2.30
CA CYS A 126 2.89 13.50 3.36
C CYS A 126 1.94 13.71 4.55
N ALA A 127 2.39 13.40 5.75
CA ALA A 127 1.63 13.52 6.98
C ALA A 127 2.44 14.28 8.02
N GLU A 128 1.89 15.36 8.55
CA GLU A 128 2.50 16.13 9.65
C GLU A 128 1.90 15.73 11.00
N GLY A 129 0.73 15.13 10.99
CA GLY A 129 0.00 14.71 12.18
C GLY A 129 -0.84 13.46 12.00
N ALA A 130 -1.48 13.05 13.09
CA ALA A 130 -2.27 11.81 13.11
C ALA A 130 -3.45 11.83 12.13
N SER A 131 -4.10 12.99 11.93
CA SER A 131 -5.20 13.13 10.96
C SER A 131 -4.74 12.87 9.54
N ASP A 132 -3.57 13.39 9.16
CA ASP A 132 -3.02 13.24 7.82
C ASP A 132 -2.66 11.77 7.53
N ILE A 133 -2.18 11.05 8.56
CA ILE A 133 -1.92 9.61 8.47
C ILE A 133 -3.23 8.85 8.18
N VAL A 134 -4.30 9.18 8.91
CA VAL A 134 -5.62 8.56 8.69
C VAL A 134 -6.13 8.85 7.29
N ASP A 135 -6.00 10.09 6.80
CA ASP A 135 -6.42 10.49 5.46
C ASP A 135 -5.60 9.77 4.37
N ALA A 136 -4.29 9.66 4.54
CA ALA A 136 -3.42 8.91 3.63
C ALA A 136 -3.85 7.44 3.53
N PHE A 137 -4.03 6.77 4.68
CA PHE A 137 -4.47 5.37 4.69
C PHE A 137 -5.89 5.18 4.15
N SER A 138 -6.78 6.15 4.34
CA SER A 138 -8.12 6.13 3.75
C SER A 138 -8.06 6.17 2.22
N GLN A 139 -7.25 7.05 1.64
CA GLN A 139 -7.05 7.13 0.19
C GLN A 139 -6.39 5.88 -0.38
N ILE A 140 -5.37 5.34 0.29
CA ILE A 140 -4.72 4.08 -0.09
C ILE A 140 -5.73 2.94 -0.07
N SER A 141 -6.53 2.83 0.98
CA SER A 141 -7.56 1.78 1.13
C SER A 141 -8.61 1.86 0.03
N MET A 142 -9.05 3.06 -0.34
CA MET A 142 -9.97 3.27 -1.47
C MET A 142 -9.34 2.82 -2.78
N SER A 143 -8.09 3.19 -3.05
CA SER A 143 -7.36 2.79 -4.26
C SER A 143 -7.22 1.27 -4.37
N VAL A 144 -6.85 0.60 -3.29
CA VAL A 144 -6.72 -0.86 -3.23
C VAL A 144 -8.08 -1.54 -3.42
N SER A 145 -9.13 -1.05 -2.76
CA SER A 145 -10.47 -1.60 -2.85
C SER A 145 -11.08 -1.44 -4.25
N THR A 146 -10.92 -0.27 -4.87
CA THR A 146 -11.37 0.01 -6.23
C THR A 146 -10.68 -0.92 -7.22
N ARG A 147 -9.37 -1.13 -7.08
CA ARG A 147 -8.62 -2.08 -7.90
C ARG A 147 -9.14 -3.51 -7.73
N ALA A 148 -9.35 -3.95 -6.50
CA ALA A 148 -9.84 -5.30 -6.22
C ALA A 148 -11.26 -5.54 -6.75
N ALA A 149 -12.09 -4.49 -6.84
CA ALA A 149 -13.44 -4.54 -7.38
C ALA A 149 -13.49 -4.38 -8.91
N SER A 150 -12.41 -3.95 -9.55
CA SER A 150 -12.37 -3.69 -10.99
C SER A 150 -12.40 -4.98 -11.80
N SER A 151 -12.86 -4.89 -13.06
CA SER A 151 -12.82 -5.99 -14.03
C SER A 151 -11.39 -6.42 -14.41
N ASN A 152 -10.40 -5.57 -14.12
CA ASN A 152 -8.98 -5.87 -14.28
C ASN A 152 -8.18 -5.52 -13.00
N PRO A 153 -8.24 -6.37 -11.96
CA PRO A 153 -7.59 -6.10 -10.67
C PRO A 153 -6.05 -6.02 -10.73
N SER A 154 -5.46 -6.45 -11.84
CA SER A 154 -4.02 -6.35 -12.07
C SER A 154 -3.57 -5.01 -12.60
N ARG A 155 -4.50 -4.11 -12.99
CA ARG A 155 -4.17 -2.74 -13.40
C ARG A 155 -3.75 -1.92 -12.18
N MET A 156 -2.72 -1.11 -12.34
CA MET A 156 -2.37 -0.11 -11.33
C MET A 156 -3.47 0.94 -11.26
N ALA A 157 -4.08 1.12 -10.11
CA ALA A 157 -4.98 2.22 -9.81
C ALA A 157 -4.24 3.26 -8.98
N THR A 158 -4.45 4.54 -9.28
CA THR A 158 -3.94 5.65 -8.49
C THR A 158 -5.06 6.21 -7.60
N PRO A 159 -4.74 6.98 -6.54
CA PRO A 159 -5.77 7.64 -5.73
C PRO A 159 -6.71 8.55 -6.54
N SER A 160 -6.24 9.11 -7.68
CA SER A 160 -7.05 9.90 -8.60
C SER A 160 -8.09 9.07 -9.35
N ASP A 161 -7.87 7.77 -9.55
CA ASP A 161 -8.84 6.88 -10.21
C ASP A 161 -10.06 6.60 -9.31
N ALA A 162 -9.90 6.74 -7.99
CA ALA A 162 -10.97 6.47 -7.01
C ALA A 162 -12.04 7.58 -6.94
N SER A 163 -11.78 8.77 -7.48
CA SER A 163 -12.67 9.92 -7.37
C SER A 163 -13.65 10.08 -8.56
N PHE A 164 -13.63 9.18 -9.55
CA PHE A 164 -14.34 9.40 -10.83
C PHE A 164 -15.68 8.65 -10.99
N ASP A 165 -16.06 7.77 -10.06
CA ASP A 165 -17.25 6.92 -10.21
C ASP A 165 -18.50 7.39 -9.44
N SER A 166 -18.62 8.69 -9.14
CA SER A 166 -19.81 9.22 -8.45
C SER A 166 -20.80 9.94 -9.35
N ASN A 167 -20.74 9.78 -10.68
CA ASN A 167 -21.68 10.48 -11.54
C ASN A 167 -22.06 9.72 -12.83
N THR A 168 -22.87 8.68 -12.71
CA THR A 168 -23.76 8.23 -13.81
C THR A 168 -25.01 7.61 -13.20
N ALA A 169 -25.86 8.46 -12.67
CA ALA A 169 -27.28 8.21 -12.57
C ALA A 169 -27.95 9.49 -13.09
N GLN A 170 -28.16 9.58 -14.36
CA GLN A 170 -29.18 10.46 -14.94
C GLN A 170 -30.05 9.59 -15.82
N ASP A 171 -31.25 9.44 -15.31
CA ASP A 171 -32.45 9.04 -16.05
C ASP A 171 -32.56 9.82 -17.36
N GLU A 172 -32.67 9.12 -18.46
CA GLU A 172 -33.33 9.65 -19.64
C GLU A 172 -34.55 8.78 -19.92
N ASP A 173 -35.63 9.14 -19.24
CA ASP A 173 -36.98 8.96 -19.76
C ASP A 173 -37.10 9.85 -20.99
N ASP A 174 -37.19 9.28 -22.16
CA ASP A 174 -37.75 9.92 -23.32
C ASP A 174 -38.88 9.04 -23.86
N ASP A 175 -40.07 9.39 -23.36
CA ASP A 175 -41.34 9.19 -24.03
C ASP A 175 -41.32 9.98 -25.36
N ASP A 176 -41.34 9.30 -26.47
CA ASP A 176 -41.88 9.84 -27.69
C ASP A 176 -42.83 8.86 -28.39
N LEU A 177 -44.06 9.09 -28.01
CA LEU A 177 -45.26 8.72 -28.72
C LEU A 177 -45.35 9.56 -29.99
N TYR A 178 -45.39 8.96 -31.20
CA TYR A 178 -46.17 9.47 -32.31
C TYR A 178 -46.44 8.40 -33.39
N ILE A 179 -47.74 8.01 -33.47
CA ILE A 179 -48.60 7.61 -34.60
C ILE A 179 -48.15 6.39 -35.41
#